data_e2a9163920d2a11ea78fae3f7a5771c8
#
_entry.id   e2a9163920d2a11ea78fae3f7a5771c8
#
_cell.length_a   1.000
_cell.length_b   1.000
_cell.length_c   1.000
_cell.angle_alpha   90.00
_cell.angle_beta   90.00
_cell.angle_gamma   90.00
#
_symmetry.space_group_name_H-M   'P 1'
#
loop_
_entity.id
_entity.type
_entity.pdbx_description
1 polymer ?
#
loop_
_entity_poly.entity_id
_entity_poly.type
_entity_poly.pdbx_seq_one_letter_code
_entity_poly.pdbx_strand_id
1 'polypeptide(L)'
;MKGNSKQLLMSYLRNQIHVFRDQEGYSQEKMAEKLHIAPRSYFDQEHGKYGFSALSLIYFLLLLPEDEVIIFLKNFRELLQRSGEDAA
;
A
#
# COMPACT_ATOMS: atom_id res chain seq x y z
N MET A 1 -8.02 -4.11 19.90
CA MET A 1 -8.51 -5.22 19.07
C MET A 1 -7.42 -5.76 18.18
N LYS A 2 -7.12 -7.02 18.31
CA LYS A 2 -5.94 -7.58 17.65
C LYS A 2 -6.11 -7.83 16.15
N GLY A 3 -7.33 -7.99 15.65
CA GLY A 3 -7.55 -8.36 14.27
C GLY A 3 -7.47 -7.22 13.26
N ASN A 4 -7.37 -5.98 13.72
CA ASN A 4 -7.50 -4.84 12.84
C ASN A 4 -6.21 -4.44 12.13
N SER A 5 -5.06 -4.90 12.60
CA SER A 5 -3.77 -4.49 12.01
C SER A 5 -3.68 -4.84 10.53
N LYS A 6 -4.10 -6.05 10.18
CA LYS A 6 -4.07 -6.47 8.78
C LYS A 6 -4.96 -5.60 7.92
N GLN A 7 -6.18 -5.32 8.39
CA GLN A 7 -7.12 -4.51 7.63
C GLN A 7 -6.63 -3.08 7.51
N LEU A 8 -6.05 -2.54 8.59
CA LEU A 8 -5.47 -1.20 8.55
C LEU A 8 -4.35 -1.13 7.53
N LEU A 9 -3.47 -2.13 7.51
CA LEU A 9 -2.38 -2.15 6.54
C LEU A 9 -2.91 -2.22 5.12
N MET A 10 -3.89 -3.07 4.88
CA MET A 10 -4.43 -3.23 3.52
C MET A 10 -5.08 -1.93 3.03
N SER A 11 -5.86 -1.26 3.88
CA SER A 11 -6.48 0.01 3.52
C SER A 11 -5.44 1.10 3.31
N TYR A 12 -4.47 1.18 4.21
CA TYR A 12 -3.42 2.17 4.13
C TYR A 12 -2.60 1.98 2.86
N LEU A 13 -2.19 0.75 2.59
CA LEU A 13 -1.38 0.44 1.41
C LEU A 13 -2.15 0.75 0.13
N ARG A 14 -3.41 0.35 0.07
CA ARG A 14 -4.24 0.64 -1.10
C ARG A 14 -4.32 2.14 -1.37
N ASN A 15 -4.53 2.91 -0.31
CA ASN A 15 -4.61 4.36 -0.45
C ASN A 15 -3.28 4.96 -0.89
N GLN A 16 -2.17 4.51 -0.32
CA GLN A 16 -0.85 5.02 -0.66
C GLN A 16 -0.50 4.70 -2.12
N ILE A 17 -0.82 3.51 -2.57
CA ILE A 17 -0.57 3.12 -3.97
C ILE A 17 -1.41 3.97 -4.91
N HIS A 18 -2.67 4.20 -4.56
CA HIS A 18 -3.57 5.01 -5.39
C HIS A 18 -3.07 6.45 -5.50
N VAL A 19 -2.68 7.04 -4.38
CA VAL A 19 -2.15 8.40 -4.36
C VAL A 19 -0.88 8.49 -5.20
N PHE A 20 0.01 7.52 -5.05
CA PHE A 20 1.24 7.48 -5.84
C PHE A 20 0.92 7.40 -7.33
N ARG A 21 -0.02 6.53 -7.72
CA ARG A 21 -0.41 6.38 -9.11
C ARG A 21 -0.93 7.70 -9.68
N ASP A 22 -1.78 8.39 -8.92
CA ASP A 22 -2.31 9.68 -9.33
C ASP A 22 -1.20 10.72 -9.49
N GLN A 23 -0.29 10.79 -8.54
CA GLN A 23 0.80 11.77 -8.56
C GLN A 23 1.73 11.55 -9.74
N GLU A 24 1.97 10.29 -10.09
CA GLU A 24 2.84 9.96 -11.23
C GLU A 24 2.10 10.01 -12.56
N GLY A 25 0.78 10.15 -12.55
CA GLY A 25 0.01 10.14 -13.78
C GLY A 25 -0.03 8.79 -14.47
N TYR A 26 0.15 7.71 -13.72
CA TYR A 26 0.16 6.35 -14.28
C TYR A 26 -1.24 5.85 -14.50
N SER A 27 -1.45 5.11 -15.61
CA SER A 27 -2.65 4.31 -15.80
C SER A 27 -2.63 3.12 -14.84
N GLN A 28 -3.78 2.45 -14.73
CA GLN A 28 -3.85 1.23 -13.92
C GLN A 28 -2.91 0.15 -14.48
N GLU A 29 -2.83 0.03 -15.81
CA GLU A 29 -1.92 -0.94 -16.43
C GLU A 29 -0.46 -0.61 -16.11
N LYS A 30 -0.11 0.69 -16.16
CA LYS A 30 1.26 1.09 -15.86
C LYS A 30 1.61 0.79 -14.40
N MET A 31 0.67 1.06 -13.49
CA MET A 31 0.92 0.77 -12.08
C MET A 31 1.05 -0.73 -11.84
N ALA A 32 0.20 -1.54 -12.50
CA ALA A 32 0.31 -2.99 -12.42
C ALA A 32 1.69 -3.47 -12.86
N GLU A 33 2.19 -2.89 -13.95
CA GLU A 33 3.53 -3.23 -14.45
C GLU A 33 4.59 -2.91 -13.41
N LYS A 34 4.47 -1.73 -12.77
CA LYS A 34 5.44 -1.31 -11.75
C LYS A 34 5.44 -2.24 -10.55
N LEU A 35 4.28 -2.80 -10.21
CA LEU A 35 4.15 -3.72 -9.08
C LEU A 35 4.34 -5.20 -9.49
N HIS A 36 4.60 -5.46 -10.76
CA HIS A 36 4.83 -6.81 -11.28
C HIS A 36 3.64 -7.74 -11.09
N ILE A 37 2.43 -7.21 -11.29
CA ILE A 37 1.21 -8.01 -11.20
C ILE A 37 0.39 -7.80 -12.47
N ALA A 38 -0.54 -8.73 -12.72
CA ALA A 38 -1.40 -8.65 -13.89
C ALA A 38 -2.35 -7.44 -13.74
N PRO A 39 -2.70 -6.77 -14.85
CA PRO A 39 -3.59 -5.61 -14.77
C PRO A 39 -4.93 -5.92 -14.10
N ARG A 40 -5.51 -7.09 -14.35
CA ARG A 40 -6.78 -7.45 -13.72
C ARG A 40 -6.63 -7.59 -12.21
N SER A 41 -5.51 -8.18 -11.77
CA SER A 41 -5.24 -8.31 -10.33
C SER A 41 -5.09 -6.94 -9.69
N TYR A 42 -4.37 -6.03 -10.36
CA TYR A 42 -4.21 -4.68 -9.83
C TYR A 42 -5.56 -3.98 -9.73
N PHE A 43 -6.40 -4.08 -10.77
CA PHE A 43 -7.71 -3.45 -10.76
C PHE A 43 -8.52 -3.92 -9.55
N ASP A 44 -8.58 -5.23 -9.33
CA ASP A 44 -9.33 -5.78 -8.21
C ASP A 44 -8.75 -5.34 -6.87
N GLN A 45 -7.43 -5.27 -6.76
CA GLN A 45 -6.78 -4.84 -5.52
C GLN A 45 -6.99 -3.36 -5.26
N GLU A 46 -6.91 -2.53 -6.30
CA GLU A 46 -7.14 -1.10 -6.14
C GLU A 46 -8.58 -0.80 -5.70
N HIS A 47 -9.52 -1.64 -6.13
CA HIS A 47 -10.93 -1.47 -5.76
C HIS A 47 -11.29 -2.19 -4.46
N GLY A 48 -10.32 -2.78 -3.80
CA GLY A 48 -10.53 -3.36 -2.48
C GLY A 48 -11.10 -4.76 -2.48
N LYS A 49 -11.19 -5.42 -3.64
CA LYS A 49 -11.72 -6.78 -3.70
C LYS A 49 -10.74 -7.78 -3.08
N TYR A 50 -9.46 -7.56 -3.30
CA TYR A 50 -8.39 -8.38 -2.71
C TYR A 50 -7.33 -7.47 -2.13
N GLY A 51 -6.58 -7.97 -1.15
CA GLY A 51 -5.44 -7.24 -0.60
C GLY A 51 -4.20 -7.39 -1.47
N PHE A 52 -3.27 -6.46 -1.33
CA PHE A 52 -1.97 -6.57 -1.97
C PHE A 52 -1.12 -7.58 -1.23
N SER A 53 -0.27 -8.30 -1.99
CA SER A 53 0.64 -9.27 -1.39
C SER A 53 1.84 -8.56 -0.75
N ALA A 54 2.58 -9.30 0.08
CA ALA A 54 3.82 -8.78 0.65
C ALA A 54 4.81 -8.41 -0.45
N LEU A 55 4.86 -9.18 -1.53
CA LEU A 55 5.76 -8.88 -2.63
C LEU A 55 5.38 -7.56 -3.31
N SER A 56 4.09 -7.32 -3.51
CA SER A 56 3.63 -6.04 -4.07
C SER A 56 4.01 -4.89 -3.17
N LEU A 57 3.88 -5.06 -1.86
CA LEU A 57 4.29 -4.03 -0.91
C LEU A 57 5.77 -3.70 -1.08
N ILE A 58 6.61 -4.70 -1.20
CA ILE A 58 8.04 -4.48 -1.36
C ILE A 58 8.32 -3.76 -2.68
N TYR A 59 7.69 -4.20 -3.78
CA TYR A 59 7.87 -3.51 -5.06
C TYR A 59 7.42 -2.06 -4.97
N PHE A 60 6.31 -1.79 -4.27
CA PHE A 60 5.86 -0.42 -4.10
C PHE A 60 6.90 0.41 -3.35
N LEU A 61 7.44 -0.11 -2.25
CA LEU A 61 8.44 0.64 -1.49
C LEU A 61 9.70 0.89 -2.30
N LEU A 62 10.04 -0.03 -3.20
CA LEU A 62 11.21 0.16 -4.07
C LEU A 62 11.00 1.28 -5.10
N LEU A 63 9.77 1.69 -5.36
CA LEU A 63 9.50 2.81 -6.25
C LEU A 63 9.70 4.16 -5.58
N LEU A 64 9.74 4.19 -4.26
CA LEU A 64 9.81 5.44 -3.50
C LEU A 64 11.26 5.81 -3.20
N PRO A 65 11.57 7.12 -3.10
CA PRO A 65 12.85 7.54 -2.53
C PRO A 65 12.97 7.05 -1.09
N GLU A 66 14.20 6.89 -0.62
CA GLU A 66 14.45 6.29 0.69
C GLU A 66 13.78 7.04 1.83
N ASP A 67 13.81 8.38 1.78
CA ASP A 67 13.19 9.16 2.83
C ASP A 67 11.67 8.96 2.85
N GLU A 68 11.05 8.74 1.69
CA GLU A 68 9.62 8.49 1.64
C GLU A 68 9.25 7.10 2.13
N VAL A 69 10.16 6.13 1.98
CA VAL A 69 9.94 4.81 2.58
C VAL A 69 9.85 4.93 4.09
N ILE A 70 10.74 5.70 4.68
CA ILE A 70 10.75 5.92 6.13
C ILE A 70 9.46 6.62 6.56
N ILE A 71 9.04 7.64 5.82
CA ILE A 71 7.79 8.35 6.12
C ILE A 71 6.60 7.41 6.02
N PHE A 72 6.57 6.57 5.00
CA PHE A 72 5.51 5.59 4.84
C PHE A 72 5.38 4.70 6.08
N LEU A 73 6.50 4.20 6.57
CA LEU A 73 6.49 3.32 7.74
C LEU A 73 6.14 4.06 9.02
N LYS A 74 6.65 5.28 9.19
CA LYS A 74 6.32 6.10 10.36
C LYS A 74 4.83 6.40 10.40
N ASN A 75 4.26 6.77 9.28
CA ASN A 75 2.84 7.11 9.22
C ASN A 75 1.98 5.90 9.55
N PHE A 76 2.37 4.73 9.10
CA PHE A 76 1.62 3.53 9.45
C PHE A 76 1.75 3.19 10.93
N ARG A 77 2.93 3.38 11.51
CA ARG A 77 3.12 3.19 12.94
C ARG A 77 2.17 4.09 13.73
N GLU A 78 2.07 5.36 13.34
CA GLU A 78 1.19 6.30 14.02
C GLU A 78 -0.27 5.89 13.87
N LEU A 79 -0.64 5.39 12.69
CA LEU A 79 -2.00 4.93 12.47
C LEU A 79 -2.35 3.77 13.40
N LEU A 80 -1.42 2.82 13.55
CA LEU A 80 -1.62 1.71 14.47
C LEU A 80 -1.79 2.20 15.91
N GLN A 81 -0.98 3.16 16.32
CA GLN A 81 -1.05 3.69 17.69
C GLN A 81 -2.36 4.41 17.94
N ARG A 82 -2.82 5.21 16.96
CA ARG A 82 -4.07 5.95 17.10
C ARG A 82 -5.28 5.02 17.14
N SER A 83 -5.21 3.89 16.46
CA SER A 83 -6.33 2.96 16.44
C SER A 83 -6.34 2.00 17.61
N GLY A 84 -5.34 2.09 18.51
CA GLY A 84 -5.23 1.17 19.62
C GLY A 84 -4.53 -0.13 19.30
N GLU A 85 -4.03 -0.28 18.06
CA GLU A 85 -3.23 -1.44 17.69
C GLU A 85 -1.79 -1.19 18.08
N ASP A 86 -1.20 -2.11 18.80
CA ASP A 86 0.16 -1.96 19.27
C ASP A 86 1.11 -2.63 18.28
N ALA A 87 2.05 -1.84 17.77
CA ALA A 87 3.01 -2.33 16.80
C ALA A 87 4.16 -3.08 17.46
N ALA A 88 4.30 -2.96 18.75
CA ALA A 88 5.42 -3.58 19.45
C ALA A 88 5.22 -5.07 19.66
#